data_816cb6a4341c64ac1e2519ec28d2b628
#
_entry.id   816cb6a4341c64ac1e2519ec28d2b628
#
_cell.length_a   1.000
_cell.length_b   1.000
_cell.length_c   1.000
_cell.angle_alpha   90.00
_cell.angle_beta   90.00
_cell.angle_gamma   90.00
#
_symmetry.space_group_name_H-M   'P 1'
#
loop_
_entity.id
_entity.type
_entity.pdbx_description
1 polymer ?
#
loop_
_entity_poly.entity_id
_entity_poly.type
_entity_poly.pdbx_seq_one_letter_code
_entity_poly.pdbx_strand_id
1 'polypeptide(L)'
;MELTSKQRAQLRGIANSIDTILIVGKDGIGENLVKQANDALEAREIIKGRVLENSMLTAREACQELCVLTRSEPVQVIGTKFVLYRTSHSMPREKRIQLVTAGQKKTVKTVVSKPAQKTDAKTKTGAKSSAKTGKTGAKFGAGKTARTAVRKGGKK
;
A
#
# COMPACT_ATOMS: atom_id res chain seq x y z
N MET A 1 -10.01 -18.55 14.29
CA MET A 1 -9.64 -17.46 15.23
C MET A 1 -10.33 -16.20 14.76
N GLU A 2 -10.99 -15.47 15.64
CA GLU A 2 -11.58 -14.18 15.24
C GLU A 2 -10.59 -13.04 15.48
N LEU A 3 -10.33 -12.27 14.43
CA LEU A 3 -9.45 -11.11 14.52
C LEU A 3 -10.18 -9.91 15.11
N THR A 4 -9.61 -9.27 16.11
CA THR A 4 -10.13 -8.01 16.66
C THR A 4 -9.88 -6.86 15.67
N SER A 5 -10.65 -5.76 15.79
CA SER A 5 -10.48 -4.59 14.94
C SER A 5 -9.06 -3.99 14.99
N LYS A 6 -8.41 -4.04 16.16
CA LYS A 6 -7.01 -3.59 16.32
C LYS A 6 -6.01 -4.48 15.59
N GLN A 7 -6.21 -5.80 15.66
CA GLN A 7 -5.39 -6.77 14.93
C GLN A 7 -5.56 -6.64 13.43
N ARG A 8 -6.80 -6.48 12.95
CA ARG A 8 -7.05 -6.20 11.53
C ARG A 8 -6.37 -4.92 11.07
N ALA A 9 -6.40 -3.85 11.86
CA ALA A 9 -5.71 -2.60 11.54
C ALA A 9 -4.18 -2.80 11.46
N GLN A 10 -3.59 -3.57 12.36
CA GLN A 10 -2.17 -3.93 12.33
C GLN A 10 -1.82 -4.73 11.06
N LEU A 11 -2.60 -5.77 10.77
CA LEU A 11 -2.40 -6.61 9.59
C LEU A 11 -2.56 -5.84 8.27
N ARG A 12 -3.49 -4.89 8.20
CA ARG A 12 -3.62 -3.98 7.04
C ARG A 12 -2.35 -3.16 6.81
N GLY A 13 -1.75 -2.65 7.90
CA GLY A 13 -0.49 -1.92 7.83
C GLY A 13 0.63 -2.79 7.22
N ILE A 14 0.74 -4.04 7.67
CA ILE A 14 1.72 -5.01 7.15
C ILE A 14 1.41 -5.36 5.69
N ALA A 15 0.13 -5.60 5.36
CA ALA A 15 -0.30 -5.96 4.01
C ALA A 15 0.00 -4.91 2.93
N ASN A 16 0.13 -3.65 3.31
CA ASN A 16 0.47 -2.59 2.36
C ASN A 16 1.86 -2.77 1.75
N SER A 17 2.81 -3.28 2.53
CA SER A 17 4.20 -3.53 2.10
C SER A 17 4.41 -4.89 1.43
N ILE A 18 3.38 -5.75 1.40
CA ILE A 18 3.49 -7.09 0.82
C ILE A 18 3.02 -7.08 -0.63
N ASP A 19 3.78 -7.79 -1.48
CA ASP A 19 3.41 -8.01 -2.86
C ASP A 19 2.27 -9.02 -3.01
N THR A 20 1.57 -8.94 -4.14
CA THR A 20 0.51 -9.89 -4.47
C THR A 20 1.13 -11.22 -4.91
N ILE A 21 0.80 -12.28 -4.19
CA ILE A 21 1.34 -13.63 -4.42
C ILE A 21 0.32 -14.51 -5.12
N LEU A 22 -0.97 -14.43 -4.72
CA LEU A 22 -2.04 -15.21 -5.30
C LEU A 22 -2.74 -14.45 -6.41
N ILE A 23 -3.03 -15.15 -7.49
CA ILE A 23 -3.80 -14.62 -8.62
C ILE A 23 -4.93 -15.59 -8.92
N VAL A 24 -6.16 -15.13 -8.77
CA VAL A 24 -7.37 -15.89 -9.13
C VAL A 24 -7.76 -15.52 -10.55
N GLY A 25 -7.69 -16.47 -11.45
CA GLY A 25 -8.02 -16.30 -12.85
C GLY A 25 -9.40 -16.85 -13.22
N LYS A 26 -9.55 -17.15 -14.50
CA LYS A 26 -10.80 -17.67 -15.10
C LYS A 26 -11.25 -19.01 -14.48
N ASP A 27 -10.31 -19.85 -14.11
CA ASP A 27 -10.60 -21.18 -13.55
C ASP A 27 -11.08 -21.13 -12.08
N GLY A 28 -11.14 -19.91 -11.49
CA GLY A 28 -11.57 -19.73 -10.11
C GLY A 28 -10.61 -20.30 -9.09
N ILE A 29 -11.17 -20.91 -8.03
CA ILE A 29 -10.38 -21.48 -6.93
C ILE A 29 -10.26 -22.99 -7.13
N GLY A 30 -9.19 -23.41 -7.79
CA GLY A 30 -8.82 -24.81 -7.96
C GLY A 30 -7.92 -25.34 -6.83
N GLU A 31 -7.77 -26.66 -6.75
CA GLU A 31 -6.94 -27.31 -5.72
C GLU A 31 -5.48 -26.81 -5.70
N ASN A 32 -4.92 -26.51 -6.86
CA ASN A 32 -3.55 -25.99 -6.98
C ASN A 32 -3.43 -24.61 -6.32
N LEU A 33 -4.44 -23.74 -6.50
CA LEU A 33 -4.47 -22.42 -5.89
C LEU A 33 -4.61 -22.53 -4.37
N VAL A 34 -5.44 -23.47 -3.90
CA VAL A 34 -5.60 -23.75 -2.46
C VAL A 34 -4.30 -24.25 -1.84
N LYS A 35 -3.58 -25.16 -2.52
CA LYS A 35 -2.25 -25.63 -2.08
C LYS A 35 -1.26 -24.48 -2.01
N GLN A 36 -1.17 -23.68 -3.07
CA GLN A 36 -0.31 -22.50 -3.11
C GLN A 36 -0.64 -21.49 -2.00
N ALA A 37 -1.93 -21.27 -1.73
CA ALA A 37 -2.38 -20.41 -0.64
C ALA A 37 -1.98 -20.97 0.74
N ASN A 38 -2.12 -22.29 0.95
CA ASN A 38 -1.70 -22.94 2.18
C ASN A 38 -0.20 -22.84 2.42
N ASP A 39 0.61 -23.13 1.42
CA ASP A 39 2.07 -23.07 1.49
C ASP A 39 2.53 -21.63 1.77
N ALA A 40 1.93 -20.66 1.09
CA ALA A 40 2.24 -19.24 1.28
C ALA A 40 1.83 -18.73 2.68
N LEU A 41 0.66 -19.17 3.20
CA LEU A 41 0.20 -18.85 4.56
C LEU A 41 1.11 -19.49 5.62
N GLU A 42 1.56 -20.71 5.40
CA GLU A 42 2.48 -21.40 6.31
C GLU A 42 3.85 -20.70 6.35
N ALA A 43 4.33 -20.21 5.20
CA ALA A 43 5.62 -19.54 5.08
C ALA A 43 5.63 -18.07 5.53
N ARG A 44 4.49 -17.37 5.46
CA ARG A 44 4.44 -15.91 5.66
C ARG A 44 3.36 -15.42 6.63
N GLU A 45 2.42 -16.27 7.06
CA GLU A 45 1.23 -15.97 7.89
C GLU A 45 0.23 -14.98 7.26
N ILE A 46 0.69 -14.04 6.44
CA ILE A 46 -0.14 -13.07 5.74
C ILE A 46 0.15 -13.09 4.25
N ILE A 47 -0.89 -13.15 3.46
CA ILE A 47 -0.81 -13.17 2.00
C ILE A 47 -1.78 -12.19 1.38
N LYS A 48 -1.40 -11.68 0.21
CA LYS A 48 -2.20 -10.79 -0.60
C LYS A 48 -2.53 -11.47 -1.92
N GLY A 49 -3.81 -11.51 -2.24
CA GLY A 49 -4.30 -12.05 -3.49
C GLY A 49 -4.95 -10.98 -4.36
N ARG A 50 -5.08 -11.28 -5.63
CA ARG A 50 -5.79 -10.47 -6.62
C ARG A 50 -6.68 -11.37 -7.45
N VAL A 51 -7.90 -10.92 -7.71
CA VAL A 51 -8.82 -11.53 -8.67
C VAL A 51 -8.72 -10.78 -9.99
N LEU A 52 -8.57 -11.51 -11.08
CA LEU A 52 -8.54 -10.94 -12.42
C LEU A 52 -9.95 -10.67 -12.93
N GLU A 53 -10.09 -9.74 -13.84
CA GLU A 53 -11.39 -9.34 -14.41
C GLU A 53 -12.06 -10.45 -15.22
N ASN A 54 -11.27 -11.40 -15.72
CA ASN A 54 -11.77 -12.58 -16.43
C ASN A 54 -12.21 -13.72 -15.50
N SER A 55 -12.14 -13.53 -14.18
CA SER A 55 -12.65 -14.47 -13.19
C SER A 55 -14.16 -14.35 -13.07
N MET A 56 -14.84 -15.48 -12.88
CA MET A 56 -16.27 -15.53 -12.57
C MET A 56 -16.58 -15.11 -11.12
N LEU A 57 -15.55 -15.06 -10.27
CA LEU A 57 -15.68 -14.76 -8.84
C LEU A 57 -15.35 -13.29 -8.55
N THR A 58 -16.11 -12.69 -7.67
CA THR A 58 -15.75 -11.41 -7.09
C THR A 58 -14.62 -11.58 -6.06
N ALA A 59 -13.86 -10.52 -5.77
CA ALA A 59 -12.79 -10.59 -4.79
C ALA A 59 -13.30 -10.95 -3.37
N ARG A 60 -14.55 -10.65 -3.06
CA ARG A 60 -15.18 -11.00 -1.79
C ARG A 60 -15.51 -12.49 -1.72
N GLU A 61 -16.10 -13.04 -2.76
CA GLU A 61 -16.41 -14.47 -2.86
C GLU A 61 -15.14 -15.30 -2.84
N ALA A 62 -14.16 -14.95 -3.66
CA ALA A 62 -12.86 -15.61 -3.68
C ALA A 62 -12.17 -15.57 -2.30
N CYS A 63 -12.24 -14.45 -1.62
CA CYS A 63 -11.71 -14.31 -0.26
C CYS A 63 -12.41 -15.23 0.73
N GLN A 64 -13.75 -15.29 0.71
CA GLN A 64 -14.53 -16.13 1.61
C GLN A 64 -14.29 -17.62 1.37
N GLU A 65 -14.28 -18.04 0.11
CA GLU A 65 -14.05 -19.43 -0.25
C GLU A 65 -12.64 -19.88 0.15
N LEU A 66 -11.62 -19.07 -0.15
CA LEU A 66 -10.25 -19.36 0.32
C LEU A 66 -10.15 -19.40 1.85
N CYS A 67 -10.86 -18.52 2.56
CA CYS A 67 -10.88 -18.55 4.03
C CYS A 67 -11.38 -19.90 4.57
N VAL A 68 -12.45 -20.43 3.98
CA VAL A 68 -13.01 -21.72 4.38
C VAL A 68 -12.04 -22.86 4.07
N LEU A 69 -11.51 -22.90 2.85
CA LEU A 69 -10.63 -23.97 2.38
C LEU A 69 -9.26 -23.99 3.08
N THR A 70 -8.71 -22.81 3.40
CA THR A 70 -7.40 -22.69 4.04
C THR A 70 -7.47 -22.47 5.55
N ARG A 71 -8.67 -22.38 6.12
CA ARG A 71 -8.90 -22.03 7.53
C ARG A 71 -8.20 -20.74 7.95
N SER A 72 -8.25 -19.75 7.07
CA SER A 72 -7.64 -18.43 7.27
C SER A 72 -8.70 -17.37 7.58
N GLU A 73 -8.28 -16.24 8.11
CA GLU A 73 -9.14 -15.11 8.44
C GLU A 73 -9.03 -14.00 7.40
N PRO A 74 -10.16 -13.41 6.98
CA PRO A 74 -10.14 -12.29 6.06
C PRO A 74 -9.73 -11.02 6.80
N VAL A 75 -8.68 -10.37 6.32
CA VAL A 75 -8.19 -9.10 6.89
C VAL A 75 -8.83 -7.91 6.19
N GLN A 76 -8.85 -7.94 4.85
CA GLN A 76 -9.33 -6.84 4.02
C GLN A 76 -9.61 -7.29 2.60
N VAL A 77 -10.66 -6.69 2.00
CA VAL A 77 -10.94 -6.79 0.57
C VAL A 77 -11.08 -5.37 0.03
N ILE A 78 -10.30 -5.02 -0.99
CA ILE A 78 -10.34 -3.70 -1.64
C ILE A 78 -10.29 -3.89 -3.15
N GLY A 79 -11.38 -3.51 -3.82
CA GLY A 79 -11.51 -3.68 -5.27
C GLY A 79 -11.31 -5.14 -5.66
N THR A 80 -10.32 -5.42 -6.49
CA THR A 80 -9.96 -6.75 -6.96
C THR A 80 -8.94 -7.47 -6.06
N LYS A 81 -8.48 -6.83 -4.98
CA LYS A 81 -7.45 -7.39 -4.08
C LYS A 81 -8.04 -7.82 -2.75
N PHE A 82 -7.51 -8.89 -2.21
CA PHE A 82 -7.86 -9.38 -0.88
C PHE A 82 -6.63 -9.75 -0.09
N VAL A 83 -6.77 -9.77 1.24
CA VAL A 83 -5.71 -10.12 2.18
C VAL A 83 -6.23 -11.17 3.13
N LEU A 84 -5.48 -12.26 3.29
CA LEU A 84 -5.75 -13.37 4.18
C LEU A 84 -4.65 -13.46 5.24
N TYR A 85 -5.04 -13.88 6.42
CA TYR A 85 -4.13 -14.14 7.54
C TYR A 85 -4.41 -15.50 8.16
N ARG A 86 -3.35 -16.24 8.48
CA ARG A 86 -3.40 -17.46 9.28
C ARG A 86 -2.12 -17.58 10.10
N THR A 87 -2.25 -17.90 11.37
CA THR A 87 -1.07 -18.19 12.21
C THR A 87 -0.38 -19.46 11.71
N SER A 88 0.90 -19.37 11.39
CA SER A 88 1.71 -20.52 10.99
C SER A 88 2.07 -21.39 12.19
N HIS A 89 2.02 -22.70 12.00
CA HIS A 89 2.46 -23.67 13.01
C HIS A 89 3.93 -24.05 12.85
N SER A 90 4.44 -24.02 11.63
CA SER A 90 5.81 -24.41 11.29
C SER A 90 6.82 -23.30 11.56
N MET A 91 6.38 -22.02 11.52
CA MET A 91 7.27 -20.90 11.71
C MET A 91 7.66 -20.71 13.18
N PRO A 92 8.95 -20.45 13.51
CA PRO A 92 9.36 -20.15 14.89
C PRO A 92 8.69 -18.86 15.40
N ARG A 93 8.34 -18.84 16.69
CA ARG A 93 7.60 -17.73 17.32
C ARG A 93 8.22 -16.35 17.10
N GLU A 94 9.52 -16.27 16.97
CA GLU A 94 10.27 -15.02 16.75
C GLU A 94 9.99 -14.39 15.39
N LYS A 95 9.70 -15.22 14.38
CA LYS A 95 9.40 -14.76 13.01
C LYS A 95 7.90 -14.57 12.77
N ARG A 96 7.05 -15.04 13.69
CA ARG A 96 5.59 -14.89 13.56
C ARG A 96 5.17 -13.44 13.73
N ILE A 97 4.10 -13.07 13.04
CA ILE A 97 3.47 -11.76 13.20
C ILE A 97 2.87 -11.67 14.60
N GLN A 98 3.47 -10.85 15.47
CA GLN A 98 2.95 -10.63 16.80
C GLN A 98 1.73 -9.71 16.75
N LEU A 99 0.55 -10.28 16.90
CA LEU A 99 -0.68 -9.52 16.96
C LEU A 99 -0.83 -8.84 18.33
N VAL A 100 -1.31 -7.59 18.29
CA VAL A 100 -1.58 -6.83 19.51
C VAL A 100 -2.66 -7.54 20.32
N THR A 101 -2.31 -8.01 21.52
CA THR A 101 -3.29 -8.52 22.47
C THR A 101 -4.16 -7.38 23.02
N ALA A 102 -5.45 -7.67 23.25
CA ALA A 102 -6.37 -6.71 23.86
C ALA A 102 -5.86 -6.34 25.27
N GLY A 103 -5.24 -5.16 25.38
CA GLY A 103 -4.69 -4.66 26.66
C GLY A 103 -3.35 -3.95 26.56
N GLN A 104 -2.54 -4.18 25.54
CA GLN A 104 -1.29 -3.45 25.39
C GLN A 104 -1.51 -2.13 24.62
N LYS A 105 -1.58 -1.05 25.39
CA LYS A 105 -1.34 0.30 24.83
C LYS A 105 0.10 0.32 24.31
N LYS A 106 0.30 0.46 23.01
CA LYS A 106 1.62 0.83 22.46
C LYS A 106 1.98 2.16 23.12
N THR A 107 2.94 2.14 24.03
CA THR A 107 3.70 3.33 24.36
C THR A 107 4.51 3.67 23.12
N VAL A 108 4.00 4.58 22.33
CA VAL A 108 4.78 5.27 21.32
C VAL A 108 5.87 6.00 22.11
N LYS A 109 7.10 5.51 22.11
CA LYS A 109 8.24 6.28 22.51
C LYS A 109 8.37 7.41 21.49
N THR A 110 7.69 8.52 21.77
CA THR A 110 7.97 9.79 21.14
C THR A 110 9.40 10.13 21.54
N VAL A 111 10.30 10.00 20.60
CA VAL A 111 11.64 10.58 20.73
C VAL A 111 11.42 12.08 20.63
N VAL A 112 11.25 12.71 21.79
CA VAL A 112 11.27 14.15 21.92
C VAL A 112 12.70 14.58 21.64
N SER A 113 12.94 15.00 20.42
CA SER A 113 14.13 15.78 20.10
C SER A 113 14.05 17.11 20.84
N LYS A 114 15.02 17.27 21.73
CA LYS A 114 15.30 18.40 22.59
C LYS A 114 15.20 19.71 21.81
N PRO A 115 14.50 20.74 22.29
CA PRO A 115 14.56 22.07 21.69
C PRO A 115 15.92 22.69 21.95
N ALA A 116 16.58 23.11 20.89
CA ALA A 116 17.80 23.90 20.96
C ALA A 116 17.50 25.26 21.62
N GLN A 117 18.37 25.60 22.54
CA GLN A 117 18.38 26.81 23.33
C GLN A 117 18.42 28.06 22.45
N LYS A 118 17.54 29.01 22.76
CA LYS A 118 17.65 30.41 22.37
C LYS A 118 18.90 31.00 23.02
N THR A 119 19.80 31.57 22.25
CA THR A 119 20.72 32.57 22.69
C THR A 119 20.27 33.92 22.20
N ASP A 120 19.82 34.72 23.15
CA ASP A 120 19.60 36.15 22.96
C ASP A 120 20.97 36.82 22.70
N ALA A 121 21.04 37.55 21.60
CA ALA A 121 22.02 38.59 21.45
C ALA A 121 21.38 39.79 20.75
N LYS A 122 21.06 40.74 21.56
CA LYS A 122 20.71 42.11 21.31
C LYS A 122 21.89 42.86 20.69
N THR A 123 21.75 43.48 19.52
CA THR A 123 22.47 44.74 19.25
C THR A 123 21.69 45.52 18.13
N LYS A 124 21.51 46.76 18.51
CA LYS A 124 20.91 47.89 17.82
C LYS A 124 21.76 48.37 16.63
N THR A 125 21.06 49.25 15.88
CA THR A 125 21.51 50.29 14.93
C THR A 125 21.53 49.81 13.49
N GLY A 126 20.88 50.43 12.53
CA GLY A 126 20.43 51.77 12.31
C GLY A 126 20.54 52.04 10.82
N ALA A 127 19.58 52.83 10.32
CA ALA A 127 19.69 53.65 9.10
C ALA A 127 19.64 52.98 7.70
N LYS A 128 18.53 53.09 6.99
CA LYS A 128 18.16 54.21 6.08
C LYS A 128 18.67 54.09 4.66
N SER A 129 17.73 54.31 3.78
CA SER A 129 17.74 54.81 2.40
C SER A 129 17.72 53.75 1.29
N SER A 130 16.66 53.71 0.61
CA SER A 130 16.17 54.48 -0.51
C SER A 130 16.49 53.91 -1.88
N ALA A 131 15.39 53.71 -2.58
CA ALA A 131 15.21 54.01 -3.99
C ALA A 131 15.77 53.01 -5.02
N LYS A 132 14.98 52.52 -5.86
CA LYS A 132 14.40 53.03 -7.07
C LYS A 132 14.60 52.06 -8.26
N THR A 133 13.49 51.75 -8.89
CA THR A 133 13.27 51.68 -10.34
C THR A 133 14.00 50.68 -11.23
N GLY A 134 13.16 50.09 -12.05
CA GLY A 134 13.50 49.49 -13.34
C GLY A 134 12.80 48.19 -13.62
N LYS A 135 11.57 48.08 -14.06
CA LYS A 135 10.91 48.35 -15.36
C LYS A 135 11.61 47.69 -16.54
N THR A 136 10.76 47.03 -17.30
CA THR A 136 10.94 46.48 -18.67
C THR A 136 11.33 44.98 -18.67
N GLY A 137 10.63 44.13 -19.31
CA GLY A 137 9.74 44.23 -20.44
C GLY A 137 9.97 43.07 -21.39
N ALA A 138 8.90 42.65 -21.96
CA ALA A 138 8.84 41.96 -23.25
C ALA A 138 9.25 40.49 -23.29
N LYS A 139 8.39 39.61 -23.64
CA LYS A 139 7.63 39.35 -24.85
C LYS A 139 8.20 38.19 -25.68
N PHE A 140 7.28 37.35 -26.06
CA PHE A 140 7.21 36.56 -27.28
C PHE A 140 8.01 35.25 -27.40
N GLY A 141 7.25 34.25 -27.81
CA GLY A 141 7.74 33.03 -28.43
C GLY A 141 6.67 32.00 -28.61
N ALA A 142 5.66 32.30 -29.40
CA ALA A 142 4.75 31.34 -29.98
C ALA A 142 5.43 30.59 -31.14
N GLY A 143 5.19 29.32 -31.24
CA GLY A 143 5.51 28.49 -32.40
C GLY A 143 4.77 27.17 -32.19
N LYS A 144 3.64 26.93 -32.67
CA LYS A 144 3.05 26.65 -33.99
C LYS A 144 3.79 25.57 -34.77
N THR A 145 2.94 24.57 -35.08
CA THR A 145 2.89 23.71 -36.29
C THR A 145 3.82 22.50 -36.27
N ALA A 146 3.39 21.31 -36.61
CA ALA A 146 2.68 20.79 -37.78
C ALA A 146 2.29 19.34 -37.45
N ARG A 147 1.11 18.82 -37.59
CA ARG A 147 0.38 18.33 -38.75
C ARG A 147 1.23 17.63 -39.82
N THR A 148 1.04 16.32 -39.92
CA THR A 148 1.08 15.48 -41.12
C THR A 148 0.50 14.14 -40.74
N ALA A 149 -0.72 13.74 -40.97
CA ALA A 149 -1.40 13.42 -42.23
C ALA A 149 -0.83 12.19 -42.95
N VAL A 150 -1.63 11.13 -42.90
CA VAL A 150 -2.10 10.26 -44.00
C VAL A 150 -1.09 9.35 -44.71
N ARG A 151 -1.40 8.06 -44.66
CA ARG A 151 -1.50 7.12 -45.80
C ARG A 151 -1.89 5.74 -45.26
N LYS A 152 -3.03 5.22 -45.44
CA LYS A 152 -3.85 4.69 -46.55
C LYS A 152 -3.09 3.89 -47.60
N GLY A 153 -3.41 2.63 -47.68
CA GLY A 153 -3.08 1.66 -48.73
C GLY A 153 -2.90 0.28 -48.11
N GLY A 154 -3.61 -0.77 -48.32
CA GLY A 154 -4.40 -1.17 -49.45
C GLY A 154 -3.94 -2.56 -49.87
N LYS A 155 -4.85 -3.52 -49.83
CA LYS A 155 -4.98 -4.71 -50.64
C LYS A 155 -3.79 -5.67 -50.80
N LYS A 156 -3.92 -6.85 -50.34
CA LYS A 156 -4.39 -8.05 -51.08
C LYS A 156 -4.63 -9.17 -50.10
#